data_62f759edb128feab6e249f77256844ed
#
_entry.id   62f759edb128feab6e249f77256844ed
#
_cell.length_a   1.000
_cell.length_b   1.000
_cell.length_c   1.000
_cell.angle_alpha   90.00
_cell.angle_beta   90.00
_cell.angle_gamma   90.00
#
_symmetry.space_group_name_H-M   'P 1'
#
loop_
_entity.id
_entity.type
_entity.pdbx_description
1 polymer ?
#
loop_
_entity_poly.entity_id
_entity_poly.type
_entity_poly.pdbx_seq_one_letter_code
_entity_poly.pdbx_strand_id
1 'polypeptide(L)'
;MNIFLGSRGTRPASGSRKLCGVASGLLLTAMVQAAPPAQTPPELPAETLTVTSLAQAPTSRVYVADIAISHIADGRIRVFDATQGRFLGMVSTGFAGNFTLSAKADELYVATTYYARGSRGERTDVLEVHDTVNLAPKYEVILPPRRAQALNYRGLVRVTGSGRFVLVQNATPATSITVVDLSARQVVNEVATPGCWGTLPAASGHRFSMLCGDGKVATVTLNDQGQVTDRQVTAKLFDADADAWFHHAEQVGDRYWFVSFLGQLTELDLGGPVASVVRQQSLVSAADRKGGWRPGGYQNFAVDSSARWLVAGMHPKGAEGSHKSPAAQLWVFDLQSGQRVAKYAGKGTASLTFSRNGERLQALDGMTGAMNVWRWQGRGRGQLTPLTSVAKAGDAALHLESHD
;
A
#
# COMPACT_ATOMS: atom_id res chain seq x y z
N MET A 1 -15.74 -24.77 -14.97
CA MET A 1 -16.71 -25.81 -15.38
C MET A 1 -16.05 -26.58 -16.51
N ASN A 2 -15.44 -27.68 -16.19
CA ASN A 2 -15.40 -28.90 -16.96
C ASN A 2 -14.62 -29.95 -16.20
N ILE A 3 -15.36 -30.94 -15.85
CA ILE A 3 -15.03 -32.17 -15.13
C ILE A 3 -14.43 -33.13 -16.15
N PHE A 4 -13.34 -33.84 -15.81
CA PHE A 4 -13.02 -35.10 -16.46
C PHE A 4 -12.89 -36.18 -15.41
N LEU A 5 -13.84 -37.13 -15.50
CA LEU A 5 -13.94 -38.41 -14.81
C LEU A 5 -13.29 -39.53 -15.67
N GLY A 6 -12.73 -40.52 -14.97
CA GLY A 6 -12.67 -41.90 -15.46
C GLY A 6 -11.27 -42.34 -15.86
N SER A 7 -10.72 -43.44 -15.33
CA SER A 7 -11.28 -44.79 -15.45
C SER A 7 -10.57 -45.77 -14.53
N ARG A 8 -11.35 -46.74 -14.10
CA ARG A 8 -10.93 -47.94 -13.35
C ARG A 8 -10.16 -48.90 -14.25
N GLY A 9 -9.11 -49.50 -13.72
CA GLY A 9 -8.44 -50.65 -14.30
C GLY A 9 -8.25 -51.74 -13.24
N THR A 10 -8.82 -52.87 -13.52
CA THR A 10 -9.03 -54.08 -12.74
C THR A 10 -7.75 -54.88 -12.48
N ARG A 11 -7.73 -55.54 -11.30
CA ARG A 11 -6.81 -56.63 -10.94
C ARG A 11 -7.09 -57.91 -11.78
N PRO A 12 -6.11 -58.83 -11.89
CA PRO A 12 -6.42 -60.24 -11.63
C PRO A 12 -5.51 -60.89 -10.58
N ALA A 13 -6.12 -61.83 -9.91
CA ALA A 13 -5.54 -62.73 -8.92
C ALA A 13 -5.09 -64.05 -9.59
N SER A 14 -4.32 -64.80 -8.85
CA SER A 14 -4.02 -66.21 -8.79
C SER A 14 -2.56 -66.55 -9.08
N GLY A 15 -1.91 -67.39 -8.34
CA GLY A 15 -2.13 -68.72 -7.90
C GLY A 15 -0.93 -69.21 -7.10
N SER A 16 -1.26 -69.98 -6.13
CA SER A 16 -0.40 -70.71 -5.24
C SER A 16 0.36 -71.86 -5.91
N ARG A 17 1.62 -72.10 -5.56
CA ARG A 17 2.25 -73.44 -5.57
C ARG A 17 3.24 -73.51 -4.44
N LYS A 18 2.94 -74.53 -3.56
CA LYS A 18 3.84 -75.01 -2.52
C LYS A 18 4.91 -75.89 -3.15
N LEU A 19 6.17 -75.71 -2.76
CA LEU A 19 7.16 -76.81 -2.80
C LEU A 19 8.00 -76.75 -1.54
N CYS A 20 8.01 -77.89 -0.87
CA CYS A 20 8.89 -78.22 0.24
C CYS A 20 10.33 -78.41 -0.28
N GLY A 21 11.30 -77.89 0.42
CA GLY A 21 12.72 -78.12 0.20
C GLY A 21 13.47 -78.02 1.54
N VAL A 22 14.11 -79.12 1.90
CA VAL A 22 14.79 -79.43 3.17
C VAL A 22 15.93 -78.46 3.44
N ALA A 23 16.03 -77.93 4.65
CA ALA A 23 17.04 -77.06 5.16
C ALA A 23 18.31 -77.83 5.55
N SER A 24 19.45 -77.33 5.11
CA SER A 24 20.77 -77.58 5.71
C SER A 24 21.27 -76.30 6.33
N GLY A 25 21.37 -76.27 7.65
CA GLY A 25 21.84 -75.10 8.38
C GLY A 25 23.35 -74.86 8.22
N LEU A 26 23.68 -73.66 7.80
CA LEU A 26 25.02 -73.08 8.04
C LEU A 26 24.84 -71.91 8.97
N LEU A 27 25.36 -72.00 10.17
CA LEU A 27 25.51 -70.90 11.10
C LEU A 27 26.59 -69.95 10.58
N LEU A 28 26.22 -68.85 9.96
CA LEU A 28 27.10 -67.74 9.75
C LEU A 28 27.02 -66.80 10.96
N THR A 29 28.05 -66.81 11.81
CA THR A 29 28.24 -65.76 12.81
C THR A 29 28.58 -64.44 12.13
N ALA A 30 27.60 -63.58 11.96
CA ALA A 30 27.82 -62.23 11.52
C ALA A 30 28.50 -61.44 12.66
N MET A 31 29.75 -61.12 12.49
CA MET A 31 30.39 -60.06 13.31
C MET A 31 29.73 -58.74 13.00
N VAL A 32 28.94 -58.26 13.96
CA VAL A 32 28.46 -56.87 13.93
C VAL A 32 29.64 -55.95 14.19
N GLN A 33 30.21 -55.38 13.14
CA GLN A 33 31.16 -54.28 13.28
C GLN A 33 30.35 -53.06 13.78
N ALA A 34 30.66 -52.63 15.00
CA ALA A 34 30.10 -51.40 15.54
C ALA A 34 30.56 -50.23 14.63
N ALA A 35 29.59 -49.48 14.08
CA ALA A 35 29.90 -48.28 13.34
C ALA A 35 30.68 -47.31 14.24
N PRO A 36 31.70 -46.58 13.72
CA PRO A 36 32.38 -45.61 14.50
C PRO A 36 31.42 -44.52 15.00
N PRO A 37 31.59 -44.00 16.21
CA PRO A 37 30.72 -42.97 16.73
C PRO A 37 30.64 -41.80 15.75
N ALA A 38 29.45 -41.37 15.43
CA ALA A 38 29.19 -40.21 14.56
C ALA A 38 29.94 -39.03 15.18
N GLN A 39 30.91 -38.48 14.45
CA GLN A 39 31.57 -37.24 14.85
C GLN A 39 30.55 -36.12 14.87
N THR A 40 30.32 -35.53 16.03
CA THR A 40 29.51 -34.36 16.17
C THR A 40 30.12 -33.26 15.26
N PRO A 41 29.39 -32.67 14.34
CA PRO A 41 29.92 -31.58 13.53
C PRO A 41 30.46 -30.48 14.44
N PRO A 42 31.60 -29.85 14.08
CA PRO A 42 32.13 -28.75 14.89
C PRO A 42 31.07 -27.67 15.04
N GLU A 43 30.88 -27.18 16.26
CA GLU A 43 30.00 -26.08 16.55
C GLU A 43 30.40 -24.88 15.71
N LEU A 44 29.47 -24.36 14.89
CA LEU A 44 29.73 -23.18 14.08
C LEU A 44 29.96 -21.97 15.02
N PRO A 45 30.89 -21.08 14.71
CA PRO A 45 31.09 -19.88 15.51
C PRO A 45 29.77 -19.05 15.48
N ALA A 46 29.47 -18.41 16.61
CA ALA A 46 28.30 -17.55 16.70
C ALA A 46 28.38 -16.43 15.64
N GLU A 47 27.29 -16.27 14.87
CA GLU A 47 27.22 -15.21 13.87
C GLU A 47 27.19 -13.84 14.55
N THR A 48 27.96 -12.89 14.03
CA THR A 48 27.90 -11.50 14.46
C THR A 48 26.94 -10.75 13.54
N LEU A 49 25.81 -10.30 14.10
CA LEU A 49 24.85 -9.48 13.36
C LEU A 49 25.50 -8.13 13.01
N THR A 50 25.58 -7.85 11.72
CA THR A 50 26.02 -6.53 11.22
C THR A 50 24.81 -5.79 10.66
N VAL A 51 24.48 -4.63 11.25
CA VAL A 51 23.42 -3.74 10.78
C VAL A 51 24.04 -2.57 10.02
N THR A 52 23.71 -2.47 8.73
CA THR A 52 24.18 -1.36 7.89
C THR A 52 23.18 -0.20 7.99
N SER A 53 23.68 0.98 8.32
CA SER A 53 22.88 2.20 8.37
C SER A 53 22.66 2.80 6.97
N LEU A 54 21.46 3.29 6.72
CA LEU A 54 21.12 4.13 5.56
C LEU A 54 21.44 5.62 5.78
N ALA A 55 22.15 5.98 6.85
CA ALA A 55 22.45 7.37 7.21
C ALA A 55 23.13 8.18 6.10
N GLN A 56 23.86 7.50 5.21
CA GLN A 56 24.47 8.09 4.00
C GLN A 56 23.58 7.98 2.77
N ALA A 57 22.39 7.38 2.90
CA ALA A 57 21.47 7.30 1.79
C ALA A 57 20.93 8.70 1.48
N PRO A 58 20.75 9.04 0.20
CA PRO A 58 20.19 10.32 -0.18
C PRO A 58 18.77 10.47 0.39
N THR A 59 18.39 11.71 0.69
CA THR A 59 17.03 12.04 1.15
C THR A 59 15.98 11.72 0.09
N SER A 60 16.37 11.61 -1.19
CA SER A 60 15.53 11.25 -2.34
C SER A 60 14.97 9.83 -2.32
N ARG A 61 14.74 9.24 -1.16
CA ARG A 61 14.20 7.88 -1.04
C ARG A 61 12.72 7.83 -1.40
N VAL A 62 12.33 6.73 -2.04
CA VAL A 62 10.92 6.39 -2.29
C VAL A 62 10.64 4.99 -1.76
N TYR A 63 9.51 4.85 -1.09
CA TYR A 63 9.01 3.61 -0.50
C TYR A 63 7.92 3.06 -1.41
N VAL A 64 8.11 1.83 -1.87
CA VAL A 64 7.25 1.14 -2.83
C VAL A 64 6.65 -0.09 -2.14
N ALA A 65 5.34 -0.07 -1.87
CA ALA A 65 4.67 -1.22 -1.30
C ALA A 65 4.30 -2.21 -2.40
N ASP A 66 4.93 -3.37 -2.33
CA ASP A 66 4.74 -4.52 -3.20
C ASP A 66 3.99 -5.63 -2.44
N ILE A 67 2.66 -5.53 -2.49
CA ILE A 67 1.74 -6.39 -1.73
C ILE A 67 0.77 -7.01 -2.73
N ALA A 68 1.32 -7.80 -3.65
CA ALA A 68 0.52 -8.45 -4.67
C ALA A 68 -0.34 -9.57 -4.09
N ILE A 69 -1.53 -9.77 -4.67
CA ILE A 69 -2.42 -10.88 -4.29
C ILE A 69 -1.73 -12.23 -4.46
N SER A 70 -0.89 -12.38 -5.49
CA SER A 70 -0.13 -13.61 -5.77
C SER A 70 0.87 -14.00 -4.67
N HIS A 71 1.34 -13.02 -3.89
CA HIS A 71 2.25 -13.24 -2.75
C HIS A 71 1.84 -12.42 -1.53
N ILE A 72 0.55 -12.27 -1.30
CA ILE A 72 -0.04 -11.45 -0.23
C ILE A 72 0.45 -11.80 1.18
N ALA A 73 0.92 -13.04 1.38
CA ALA A 73 1.49 -13.50 2.64
C ALA A 73 2.95 -13.06 2.87
N ASP A 74 3.60 -12.52 1.84
CA ASP A 74 4.99 -12.04 1.84
C ASP A 74 5.05 -10.65 1.20
N GLY A 75 4.26 -9.73 1.75
CA GLY A 75 4.27 -8.35 1.33
C GLY A 75 5.56 -7.65 1.72
N ARG A 76 5.99 -6.66 0.91
CA ARG A 76 7.26 -5.95 1.09
C ARG A 76 7.12 -4.48 0.79
N ILE A 77 7.82 -3.65 1.55
CA ILE A 77 8.09 -2.26 1.19
C ILE A 77 9.53 -2.20 0.72
N ARG A 78 9.73 -1.90 -0.55
CA ARG A 78 11.05 -1.74 -1.17
C ARG A 78 11.43 -0.26 -1.16
N VAL A 79 12.65 0.04 -0.77
CA VAL A 79 13.17 1.41 -0.67
C VAL A 79 14.20 1.64 -1.77
N PHE A 80 14.01 2.70 -2.54
CA PHE A 80 14.91 3.08 -3.64
C PHE A 80 15.39 4.52 -3.47
N ASP A 81 16.59 4.78 -3.97
CA ASP A 81 17.04 6.13 -4.31
C ASP A 81 16.35 6.57 -5.59
N ALA A 82 15.46 7.56 -5.49
CA ALA A 82 14.70 8.05 -6.62
C ALA A 82 15.52 8.86 -7.64
N THR A 83 16.75 9.27 -7.31
CA THR A 83 17.63 9.99 -8.23
C THR A 83 18.51 9.06 -9.05
N GLN A 84 18.98 7.97 -8.44
CA GLN A 84 19.89 7.01 -9.08
C GLN A 84 19.18 5.71 -9.50
N GLY A 85 17.95 5.46 -9.03
CA GLY A 85 17.23 4.21 -9.25
C GLY A 85 17.84 3.02 -8.48
N ARG A 86 18.67 3.28 -7.47
CA ARG A 86 19.37 2.24 -6.71
C ARG A 86 18.48 1.67 -5.60
N PHE A 87 18.40 0.35 -5.52
CA PHE A 87 17.78 -0.34 -4.38
C PHE A 87 18.60 -0.12 -3.11
N LEU A 88 17.94 0.28 -2.03
CA LEU A 88 18.57 0.61 -0.75
C LEU A 88 18.26 -0.41 0.35
N GLY A 89 17.12 -1.06 0.29
CA GLY A 89 16.69 -2.03 1.27
C GLY A 89 15.19 -2.31 1.21
N MET A 90 14.71 -3.13 2.13
CA MET A 90 13.29 -3.46 2.21
C MET A 90 12.85 -3.77 3.63
N VAL A 91 11.55 -3.61 3.88
CA VAL A 91 10.86 -4.05 5.09
C VAL A 91 9.84 -5.11 4.71
N SER A 92 9.84 -6.26 5.39
CA SER A 92 8.77 -7.26 5.27
C SER A 92 7.49 -6.69 5.89
N THR A 93 6.36 -6.93 5.25
CA THR A 93 5.07 -6.45 5.75
C THR A 93 4.10 -7.60 6.02
N GLY A 94 4.59 -8.83 6.14
CA GLY A 94 3.75 -9.99 6.43
C GLY A 94 2.55 -10.09 5.48
N PHE A 95 1.38 -10.42 6.02
CA PHE A 95 0.17 -10.62 5.23
C PHE A 95 -0.58 -9.30 5.02
N ALA A 96 -0.70 -8.86 3.76
CA ALA A 96 -1.46 -7.69 3.32
C ALA A 96 -1.15 -6.41 4.14
N GLY A 97 0.12 -6.13 4.41
CA GLY A 97 0.53 -4.95 5.19
C GLY A 97 0.25 -3.65 4.47
N ASN A 98 -0.09 -2.62 5.23
CA ASN A 98 -0.26 -1.24 4.76
C ASN A 98 0.65 -0.33 5.56
N PHE A 99 1.13 0.75 4.95
CA PHE A 99 2.11 1.62 5.60
C PHE A 99 1.85 3.10 5.40
N THR A 100 2.49 3.90 6.23
CA THR A 100 2.69 5.33 6.04
C THR A 100 3.98 5.78 6.74
N LEU A 101 4.52 6.90 6.32
CA LEU A 101 5.66 7.55 6.96
C LEU A 101 5.20 8.55 8.02
N SER A 102 6.04 8.76 9.04
CA SER A 102 5.89 9.90 9.95
C SER A 102 5.98 11.22 9.17
N ALA A 103 5.52 12.31 9.78
CA ALA A 103 5.60 13.63 9.16
C ALA A 103 7.04 14.03 8.80
N LYS A 104 8.02 13.62 9.63
CA LYS A 104 9.45 13.86 9.41
C LYS A 104 10.12 12.77 8.55
N ALA A 105 9.38 11.72 8.18
CA ALA A 105 9.89 10.52 7.51
C ALA A 105 11.03 9.80 8.27
N ASP A 106 11.18 10.03 9.57
CA ASP A 106 12.15 9.36 10.44
C ASP A 106 11.64 8.01 10.95
N GLU A 107 10.33 7.75 10.87
CA GLU A 107 9.69 6.48 11.20
C GLU A 107 8.77 6.00 10.06
N LEU A 108 8.72 4.69 9.91
CA LEU A 108 7.83 3.97 9.02
C LEU A 108 6.87 3.15 9.86
N TYR A 109 5.58 3.40 9.70
CA TYR A 109 4.51 2.70 10.39
C TYR A 109 3.90 1.65 9.47
N VAL A 110 3.90 0.39 9.88
CA VAL A 110 3.40 -0.74 9.10
C VAL A 110 2.32 -1.47 9.89
N ALA A 111 1.06 -1.35 9.45
CA ALA A 111 -0.01 -2.17 9.99
C ALA A 111 -0.10 -3.47 9.20
N THR A 112 0.15 -4.59 9.84
CA THR A 112 0.26 -5.90 9.20
C THR A 112 -0.42 -7.01 9.99
N THR A 113 -0.46 -8.20 9.41
CA THR A 113 -0.98 -9.43 10.01
C THR A 113 0.05 -10.53 9.87
N TYR A 114 0.22 -11.28 10.93
CA TYR A 114 0.96 -12.52 10.94
C TYR A 114 0.03 -13.70 11.24
N TYR A 115 0.25 -14.81 10.58
CA TYR A 115 -0.40 -16.07 10.87
C TYR A 115 0.65 -17.06 11.38
N ALA A 116 0.28 -17.87 12.37
CA ALA A 116 1.19 -18.83 13.02
C ALA A 116 1.89 -19.79 12.04
N ARG A 117 1.30 -20.02 10.85
CA ARG A 117 1.85 -20.86 9.78
C ARG A 117 1.84 -20.16 8.43
N GLY A 118 2.49 -19.00 8.34
CA GLY A 118 2.62 -18.22 7.13
C GLY A 118 1.30 -17.53 6.70
N SER A 119 0.41 -18.23 5.99
CA SER A 119 -0.87 -17.69 5.52
C SER A 119 -2.09 -18.24 6.25
N ARG A 120 -1.91 -19.01 7.33
CA ARG A 120 -2.99 -19.71 8.07
C ARG A 120 -2.63 -19.96 9.53
N GLY A 121 -3.63 -20.29 10.33
CA GLY A 121 -3.51 -20.53 11.77
C GLY A 121 -3.97 -19.31 12.57
N GLU A 122 -3.50 -19.19 13.78
CA GLU A 122 -3.80 -18.06 14.66
C GLU A 122 -3.35 -16.75 14.00
N ARG A 123 -4.23 -15.74 14.07
CA ARG A 123 -4.03 -14.41 13.48
C ARG A 123 -3.56 -13.44 14.56
N THR A 124 -2.48 -12.72 14.28
CA THR A 124 -1.99 -11.61 15.09
C THR A 124 -1.89 -10.37 14.19
N ASP A 125 -2.65 -9.33 14.51
CA ASP A 125 -2.53 -8.03 13.84
C ASP A 125 -1.63 -7.13 14.67
N VAL A 126 -0.72 -6.42 14.02
CA VAL A 126 0.24 -5.51 14.69
C VAL A 126 0.39 -4.20 13.92
N LEU A 127 0.75 -3.16 14.64
CA LEU A 127 1.37 -1.96 14.10
C LEU A 127 2.86 -2.02 14.44
N GLU A 128 3.70 -2.21 13.45
CA GLU A 128 5.15 -2.16 13.59
C GLU A 128 5.64 -0.73 13.33
N VAL A 129 6.63 -0.31 14.10
CA VAL A 129 7.32 0.96 13.93
C VAL A 129 8.77 0.66 13.59
N HIS A 130 9.18 1.10 12.40
CA HIS A 130 10.54 0.92 11.90
C HIS A 130 11.28 2.24 11.85
N ASP A 131 12.58 2.19 12.11
CA ASP A 131 13.52 3.28 11.88
C ASP A 131 13.81 3.39 10.37
N THR A 132 13.78 4.60 9.81
CA THR A 132 14.04 4.78 8.38
C THR A 132 15.52 4.88 8.03
N VAL A 133 16.41 4.98 9.02
CA VAL A 133 17.87 5.03 8.80
C VAL A 133 18.45 3.64 8.51
N ASN A 134 17.96 2.62 9.22
CA ASN A 134 18.44 1.24 9.08
C ASN A 134 17.35 0.23 8.72
N LEU A 135 16.08 0.68 8.60
CA LEU A 135 14.89 -0.12 8.33
C LEU A 135 14.59 -1.19 9.41
N ALA A 136 15.26 -1.11 10.56
CA ALA A 136 15.07 -2.05 11.65
C ALA A 136 13.76 -1.77 12.41
N PRO A 137 13.07 -2.80 12.93
CA PRO A 137 11.95 -2.61 13.82
C PRO A 137 12.40 -1.97 15.14
N LYS A 138 11.68 -0.96 15.61
CA LYS A 138 11.89 -0.30 16.90
C LYS A 138 11.02 -0.93 17.98
N TYR A 139 9.75 -1.15 17.67
CA TYR A 139 8.75 -1.81 18.51
C TYR A 139 7.52 -2.15 17.69
N GLU A 140 6.64 -2.94 18.28
CA GLU A 140 5.31 -3.22 17.74
C GLU A 140 4.22 -2.98 18.78
N VAL A 141 2.99 -2.75 18.32
CA VAL A 141 1.79 -2.67 19.12
C VAL A 141 0.79 -3.70 18.60
N ILE A 142 0.36 -4.61 19.48
CA ILE A 142 -0.68 -5.59 19.14
C ILE A 142 -2.00 -4.86 18.89
N LEU A 143 -2.62 -5.16 17.76
CA LEU A 143 -3.91 -4.62 17.35
C LEU A 143 -5.02 -5.67 17.56
N PRO A 144 -6.29 -5.22 17.75
CA PRO A 144 -7.42 -6.12 17.61
C PRO A 144 -7.40 -6.80 16.23
N PRO A 145 -7.76 -8.11 16.10
CA PRO A 145 -7.68 -8.86 14.84
C PRO A 145 -8.82 -8.48 13.86
N ARG A 146 -8.91 -7.19 13.53
CA ARG A 146 -9.98 -6.55 12.75
C ARG A 146 -9.49 -5.75 11.55
N ARG A 147 -8.17 -5.56 11.46
CA ARG A 147 -7.54 -4.76 10.43
C ARG A 147 -8.00 -5.14 9.03
N ALA A 148 -8.19 -4.15 8.16
CA ALA A 148 -8.50 -4.37 6.76
C ALA A 148 -7.32 -5.05 6.05
N GLN A 149 -7.55 -6.28 5.56
CA GLN A 149 -6.61 -7.06 4.77
C GLN A 149 -6.96 -6.90 3.28
N ALA A 150 -7.10 -5.66 2.85
CA ALA A 150 -7.50 -5.29 1.51
C ALA A 150 -6.32 -4.79 0.70
N LEU A 151 -6.61 -4.38 -0.55
CA LEU A 151 -5.65 -3.70 -1.42
C LEU A 151 -4.99 -2.53 -0.69
N ASN A 152 -3.73 -2.28 -1.05
CA ASN A 152 -2.91 -1.27 -0.42
C ASN A 152 -3.30 0.14 -0.87
N TYR A 153 -4.01 0.85 0.00
CA TYR A 153 -4.37 2.26 -0.20
C TYR A 153 -3.77 3.11 0.90
N ARG A 154 -3.30 4.30 0.55
CA ARG A 154 -2.70 5.26 1.50
C ARG A 154 -3.59 5.55 2.72
N GLY A 155 -4.90 5.60 2.55
CA GLY A 155 -5.86 5.90 3.62
C GLY A 155 -6.10 4.77 4.64
N LEU A 156 -5.49 3.59 4.49
CA LEU A 156 -5.70 2.47 5.42
C LEU A 156 -4.85 2.55 6.68
N VAL A 157 -3.72 3.26 6.60
CA VAL A 157 -2.86 3.58 7.75
C VAL A 157 -2.41 5.03 7.60
N ARG A 158 -2.72 5.87 8.56
CA ARG A 158 -2.30 7.28 8.56
C ARG A 158 -1.94 7.72 9.96
N VAL A 159 -1.07 8.71 10.05
CA VAL A 159 -0.73 9.37 11.30
C VAL A 159 -1.52 10.68 11.42
N THR A 160 -2.02 11.02 12.61
CA THR A 160 -2.69 12.30 12.86
C THR A 160 -1.72 13.47 12.67
N GLY A 161 -2.25 14.67 12.38
CA GLY A 161 -1.43 15.86 12.18
C GLY A 161 -0.57 16.26 13.37
N SER A 162 -0.94 15.84 14.59
CA SER A 162 -0.10 15.97 15.78
C SER A 162 1.11 15.04 15.81
N GLY A 163 1.11 13.97 14.98
CA GLY A 163 2.11 12.90 15.03
C GLY A 163 1.93 11.93 16.20
N ARG A 164 0.87 12.08 17.01
CA ARG A 164 0.69 11.27 18.23
C ARG A 164 0.00 9.95 18.00
N PHE A 165 -1.05 9.93 17.17
CA PHE A 165 -1.84 8.73 16.95
C PHE A 165 -1.64 8.18 15.52
N VAL A 166 -1.51 6.86 15.43
CA VAL A 166 -1.69 6.14 14.16
C VAL A 166 -3.11 5.61 14.10
N LEU A 167 -3.75 5.85 12.96
CA LEU A 167 -5.10 5.44 12.63
C LEU A 167 -5.02 4.23 11.69
N VAL A 168 -5.60 3.10 12.09
CA VAL A 168 -5.58 1.86 11.33
C VAL A 168 -7.02 1.46 10.96
N GLN A 169 -7.28 1.32 9.68
CA GLN A 169 -8.59 0.93 9.15
C GLN A 169 -8.90 -0.54 9.46
N ASN A 170 -10.04 -0.80 10.08
CA ASN A 170 -10.62 -2.11 10.29
C ASN A 170 -11.74 -2.39 9.27
N ALA A 171 -11.94 -3.68 8.95
CA ALA A 171 -12.99 -4.12 8.03
C ALA A 171 -13.99 -5.10 8.67
N THR A 172 -13.63 -5.75 9.75
CA THR A 172 -14.43 -6.83 10.36
C THR A 172 -14.61 -6.61 11.87
N PRO A 173 -15.78 -6.97 12.45
CA PRO A 173 -17.01 -7.40 11.78
C PRO A 173 -17.72 -6.26 11.06
N ALA A 174 -17.37 -5.02 11.36
CA ALA A 174 -17.83 -3.79 10.71
C ALA A 174 -16.67 -2.82 10.55
N THR A 175 -16.83 -1.77 9.73
CA THR A 175 -15.82 -0.74 9.56
C THR A 175 -15.61 0.04 10.85
N SER A 176 -14.35 0.19 11.25
CA SER A 176 -13.93 1.01 12.40
C SER A 176 -12.49 1.47 12.20
N ILE A 177 -12.02 2.36 13.05
CA ILE A 177 -10.64 2.84 13.07
C ILE A 177 -10.04 2.49 14.44
N THR A 178 -8.97 1.69 14.45
CA THR A 178 -8.13 1.49 15.63
C THR A 178 -7.23 2.71 15.80
N VAL A 179 -7.25 3.32 16.99
CA VAL A 179 -6.41 4.46 17.36
C VAL A 179 -5.26 3.97 18.25
N VAL A 180 -4.03 4.09 17.74
CA VAL A 180 -2.81 3.69 18.46
C VAL A 180 -2.08 4.94 18.94
N ASP A 181 -1.86 5.07 20.24
CA ASP A 181 -1.01 6.11 20.84
C ASP A 181 0.46 5.68 20.73
N LEU A 182 1.24 6.39 19.93
CA LEU A 182 2.66 6.11 19.72
C LEU A 182 3.51 6.37 20.97
N SER A 183 3.11 7.34 21.81
CA SER A 183 3.83 7.67 23.05
C SER A 183 3.61 6.60 24.11
N ALA A 184 2.37 6.12 24.25
CA ALA A 184 1.99 5.06 25.19
C ALA A 184 2.26 3.66 24.62
N ARG A 185 2.51 3.53 23.32
CA ARG A 185 2.71 2.27 22.57
C ARG A 185 1.57 1.28 22.79
N GLN A 186 0.33 1.77 22.72
CA GLN A 186 -0.85 0.95 22.95
C GLN A 186 -2.05 1.42 22.13
N VAL A 187 -3.00 0.52 21.91
CA VAL A 187 -4.33 0.87 21.41
C VAL A 187 -5.09 1.61 22.51
N VAL A 188 -5.59 2.81 22.20
CA VAL A 188 -6.33 3.65 23.15
C VAL A 188 -7.81 3.78 22.83
N ASN A 189 -8.20 3.46 21.58
CA ASN A 189 -9.60 3.51 21.16
C ASN A 189 -9.87 2.69 19.92
N GLU A 190 -11.13 2.33 19.70
CA GLU A 190 -11.67 1.84 18.44
C GLU A 190 -12.90 2.69 18.11
N VAL A 191 -12.79 3.49 17.05
CA VAL A 191 -13.84 4.38 16.59
C VAL A 191 -14.70 3.67 15.54
N ALA A 192 -15.96 3.35 15.86
CA ALA A 192 -16.88 2.75 14.89
C ALA A 192 -17.18 3.74 13.73
N THR A 193 -17.11 3.25 12.49
CA THR A 193 -17.27 4.06 11.27
C THR A 193 -18.19 3.39 10.24
N PRO A 194 -19.42 2.99 10.63
CA PRO A 194 -20.29 2.22 9.76
C PRO A 194 -20.55 2.97 8.46
N GLY A 195 -20.33 2.28 7.32
CA GLY A 195 -20.52 2.83 5.99
C GLY A 195 -19.47 3.84 5.53
N CYS A 196 -18.44 4.15 6.34
CA CYS A 196 -17.37 5.06 5.97
C CYS A 196 -16.01 4.33 5.94
N TRP A 197 -15.10 4.81 5.09
CA TRP A 197 -13.83 4.14 4.81
C TRP A 197 -12.69 5.13 4.59
N GLY A 198 -11.47 4.69 4.95
CA GLY A 198 -10.23 5.45 4.82
C GLY A 198 -10.06 6.51 5.91
N THR A 199 -8.84 6.95 6.10
CA THR A 199 -8.50 8.00 7.05
C THR A 199 -7.81 9.16 6.36
N LEU A 200 -8.32 10.36 6.57
CA LEU A 200 -7.87 11.62 5.99
C LEU A 200 -7.60 12.60 7.14
N PRO A 201 -6.38 12.54 7.75
CA PRO A 201 -6.06 13.40 8.90
C PRO A 201 -6.01 14.87 8.52
N ALA A 202 -6.48 15.75 9.42
CA ALA A 202 -6.18 17.18 9.33
C ALA A 202 -4.67 17.42 9.48
N ALA A 203 -4.15 18.55 9.00
CA ALA A 203 -2.73 18.88 9.06
C ALA A 203 -2.21 19.06 10.50
N SER A 204 -3.09 19.30 11.45
CA SER A 204 -2.76 19.50 12.86
C SER A 204 -3.78 18.84 13.79
N GLY A 205 -3.39 18.64 15.06
CA GLY A 205 -4.24 18.03 16.06
C GLY A 205 -4.57 16.56 15.77
N HIS A 206 -5.73 16.09 16.28
CA HIS A 206 -6.11 14.68 16.24
C HIS A 206 -7.38 14.42 15.41
N ARG A 207 -7.74 15.35 14.53
CA ARG A 207 -8.92 15.23 13.67
C ARG A 207 -8.61 14.41 12.44
N PHE A 208 -9.60 13.64 12.00
CA PHE A 208 -9.55 12.93 10.71
C PHE A 208 -10.94 12.84 10.09
N SER A 209 -10.98 12.77 8.78
CA SER A 209 -12.20 12.57 7.99
C SER A 209 -12.18 11.24 7.25
N MET A 210 -13.34 10.82 6.74
CA MET A 210 -13.55 9.55 6.01
C MET A 210 -14.58 9.76 4.91
N LEU A 211 -14.44 9.03 3.81
CA LEU A 211 -15.46 8.96 2.76
C LEU A 211 -16.54 7.95 3.14
N CYS A 212 -17.80 8.31 3.00
CA CYS A 212 -18.95 7.43 3.27
C CYS A 212 -19.62 7.01 1.97
N GLY A 213 -20.14 5.78 1.93
CA GLY A 213 -20.77 5.20 0.73
C GLY A 213 -22.03 5.92 0.27
N ASP A 214 -22.68 6.72 1.15
CA ASP A 214 -23.79 7.58 0.82
C ASP A 214 -23.40 8.93 0.16
N GLY A 215 -22.13 9.08 -0.15
CA GLY A 215 -21.59 10.29 -0.80
C GLY A 215 -21.26 11.44 0.13
N LYS A 216 -21.22 11.19 1.43
CA LYS A 216 -20.87 12.18 2.45
C LYS A 216 -19.43 12.03 2.94
N VAL A 217 -18.97 13.02 3.69
CA VAL A 217 -17.69 12.98 4.42
C VAL A 217 -17.99 13.09 5.91
N ALA A 218 -17.56 12.09 6.68
CA ALA A 218 -17.63 12.10 8.13
C ALA A 218 -16.31 12.57 8.73
N THR A 219 -16.36 13.48 9.69
CA THR A 219 -15.20 14.02 10.40
C THR A 219 -15.29 13.66 11.89
N VAL A 220 -14.21 13.17 12.45
CA VAL A 220 -14.08 12.79 13.87
C VAL A 220 -12.97 13.61 14.51
N THR A 221 -13.23 14.16 15.67
CA THR A 221 -12.22 14.82 16.50
C THR A 221 -11.93 13.96 17.74
N LEU A 222 -10.66 13.73 18.02
CA LEU A 222 -10.19 13.03 19.20
C LEU A 222 -9.57 14.04 20.20
N ASN A 223 -9.64 13.71 21.48
CA ASN A 223 -8.87 14.41 22.51
C ASN A 223 -7.45 13.82 22.66
N ASP A 224 -6.66 14.37 23.58
CA ASP A 224 -5.29 13.89 23.86
C ASP A 224 -5.23 12.46 24.42
N GLN A 225 -6.34 11.88 24.84
CA GLN A 225 -6.44 10.49 25.27
C GLN A 225 -6.93 9.55 24.13
N GLY A 226 -7.10 10.10 22.91
CA GLY A 226 -7.59 9.35 21.76
C GLY A 226 -9.08 9.05 21.79
N GLN A 227 -9.85 9.69 22.69
CA GLN A 227 -11.30 9.50 22.78
C GLN A 227 -12.04 10.47 21.86
N VAL A 228 -13.13 10.02 21.27
CA VAL A 228 -13.97 10.85 20.39
C VAL A 228 -14.66 11.94 21.22
N THR A 229 -14.45 13.19 20.83
CA THR A 229 -15.10 14.37 21.43
C THR A 229 -16.15 14.97 20.51
N ASP A 230 -16.02 14.79 19.20
CA ASP A 230 -16.99 15.30 18.24
C ASP A 230 -17.05 14.43 16.98
N ARG A 231 -18.22 14.38 16.35
CA ARG A 231 -18.44 13.73 15.06
C ARG A 231 -19.42 14.54 14.25
N GLN A 232 -18.98 14.95 13.07
CA GLN A 232 -19.79 15.72 12.13
C GLN A 232 -19.84 15.02 10.76
N VAL A 233 -20.92 15.26 10.02
CA VAL A 233 -21.12 14.67 8.68
C VAL A 233 -21.62 15.76 7.74
N THR A 234 -21.08 15.82 6.53
CA THR A 234 -21.49 16.78 5.51
C THR A 234 -22.88 16.43 4.90
N ALA A 235 -23.47 17.32 4.15
CA ALA A 235 -24.42 16.96 3.11
C ALA A 235 -23.74 16.05 2.06
N LYS A 236 -24.54 15.43 1.16
CA LYS A 236 -24.01 14.63 0.04
C LYS A 236 -23.11 15.50 -0.86
N LEU A 237 -21.84 15.13 -1.02
CA LEU A 237 -20.85 15.85 -1.83
C LEU A 237 -20.60 15.18 -3.19
N PHE A 238 -20.82 13.87 -3.30
CA PHE A 238 -20.64 13.11 -4.53
C PHE A 238 -21.69 12.00 -4.63
N ASP A 239 -21.84 11.44 -5.82
CA ASP A 239 -22.71 10.30 -6.06
C ASP A 239 -21.85 9.06 -6.33
N ALA A 240 -21.85 8.12 -5.37
CA ALA A 240 -21.01 6.93 -5.45
C ALA A 240 -21.46 5.97 -6.57
N ASP A 241 -22.72 6.02 -6.99
CA ASP A 241 -23.26 5.18 -8.06
C ASP A 241 -23.08 5.81 -9.45
N ALA A 242 -23.24 7.14 -9.55
CA ALA A 242 -23.16 7.84 -10.84
C ALA A 242 -21.74 8.26 -11.20
N ASP A 243 -20.94 8.77 -10.23
CA ASP A 243 -19.58 9.23 -10.44
C ASP A 243 -18.75 9.10 -9.15
N ALA A 244 -18.37 7.88 -8.82
CA ALA A 244 -17.62 7.57 -7.61
C ALA A 244 -16.26 8.28 -7.56
N TRP A 245 -15.91 8.81 -6.40
CA TRP A 245 -14.54 9.26 -6.17
C TRP A 245 -13.59 8.06 -6.04
N PHE A 246 -12.39 8.19 -6.63
CA PHE A 246 -11.32 7.26 -6.31
C PHE A 246 -10.99 7.35 -4.82
N HIS A 247 -10.61 6.22 -4.26
CA HIS A 247 -10.22 6.17 -2.84
C HIS A 247 -8.90 6.91 -2.57
N HIS A 248 -8.10 7.13 -3.60
CA HIS A 248 -6.88 7.91 -3.51
C HIS A 248 -7.19 9.40 -3.31
N ALA A 249 -6.47 10.01 -2.37
CA ALA A 249 -6.53 11.44 -2.10
C ALA A 249 -5.11 12.00 -1.95
N GLU A 250 -4.88 13.21 -2.42
CA GLU A 250 -3.65 13.96 -2.18
C GLU A 250 -3.91 15.04 -1.15
N GLN A 251 -2.89 15.31 -0.32
CA GLN A 251 -2.98 16.25 0.81
C GLN A 251 -1.85 17.27 0.77
N VAL A 252 -2.20 18.56 0.90
CA VAL A 252 -1.26 19.64 1.20
C VAL A 252 -1.87 20.54 2.29
N GLY A 253 -1.30 20.49 3.49
CA GLY A 253 -1.92 21.11 4.66
C GLY A 253 -3.27 20.46 4.98
N ASP A 254 -4.31 21.27 5.18
CA ASP A 254 -5.68 20.82 5.39
C ASP A 254 -6.47 20.64 4.08
N ARG A 255 -5.86 20.93 2.93
CA ARG A 255 -6.47 20.74 1.62
C ARG A 255 -6.30 19.31 1.15
N TYR A 256 -7.41 18.74 0.67
CA TYR A 256 -7.47 17.40 0.09
C TYR A 256 -8.09 17.47 -1.30
N TRP A 257 -7.46 16.76 -2.24
CA TRP A 257 -7.98 16.62 -3.61
C TRP A 257 -8.47 15.21 -3.83
N PHE A 258 -9.60 15.11 -4.51
CA PHE A 258 -10.22 13.86 -4.96
C PHE A 258 -10.52 13.96 -6.43
N VAL A 259 -10.36 12.86 -7.15
CA VAL A 259 -10.74 12.76 -8.56
C VAL A 259 -11.83 11.71 -8.66
N SER A 260 -12.89 12.01 -9.42
CA SER A 260 -13.95 11.05 -9.69
C SER A 260 -13.66 10.19 -10.92
N PHE A 261 -14.41 9.12 -11.08
CA PHE A 261 -14.28 8.21 -12.22
C PHE A 261 -14.52 8.89 -13.58
N LEU A 262 -15.40 9.88 -13.63
CA LEU A 262 -15.66 10.66 -14.84
C LEU A 262 -14.72 11.88 -14.99
N GLY A 263 -13.76 12.05 -14.06
CA GLY A 263 -12.73 13.07 -14.14
C GLY A 263 -13.11 14.42 -13.53
N GLN A 264 -14.05 14.44 -12.57
CA GLN A 264 -14.28 15.62 -11.75
C GLN A 264 -13.23 15.70 -10.65
N LEU A 265 -12.50 16.81 -10.56
CA LEU A 265 -11.64 17.15 -9.44
C LEU A 265 -12.45 17.90 -8.40
N THR A 266 -12.36 17.48 -7.14
CA THR A 266 -12.92 18.17 -5.98
C THR A 266 -11.81 18.47 -4.98
N GLU A 267 -11.72 19.73 -4.56
CA GLU A 267 -10.83 20.17 -3.48
C GLU A 267 -11.68 20.41 -2.23
N LEU A 268 -11.31 19.74 -1.13
CA LEU A 268 -11.93 19.91 0.19
C LEU A 268 -10.96 20.57 1.16
N ASP A 269 -11.52 21.32 2.11
CA ASP A 269 -10.85 21.71 3.34
C ASP A 269 -11.31 20.79 4.47
N LEU A 270 -10.37 20.07 5.09
CA LEU A 270 -10.59 19.15 6.21
C LEU A 270 -10.03 19.68 7.54
N GLY A 271 -9.59 20.94 7.60
CA GLY A 271 -9.10 21.57 8.82
C GLY A 271 -10.19 21.92 9.83
N GLY A 272 -11.42 22.11 9.38
CA GLY A 272 -12.58 22.40 10.24
C GLY A 272 -13.23 21.15 10.85
N PRO A 273 -14.20 21.32 11.74
CA PRO A 273 -14.98 20.21 12.32
C PRO A 273 -15.86 19.51 11.27
N VAL A 274 -16.21 20.19 10.18
CA VAL A 274 -16.95 19.68 9.05
C VAL A 274 -16.16 19.94 7.78
N ALA A 275 -16.03 18.93 6.93
CA ALA A 275 -15.39 19.10 5.62
C ALA A 275 -16.17 20.11 4.75
N SER A 276 -15.46 20.99 4.05
CA SER A 276 -16.06 21.97 3.15
C SER A 276 -15.47 21.89 1.75
N VAL A 277 -16.31 22.08 0.72
CA VAL A 277 -15.88 22.13 -0.67
C VAL A 277 -15.25 23.49 -0.94
N VAL A 278 -14.00 23.49 -1.40
CA VAL A 278 -13.28 24.71 -1.78
C VAL A 278 -13.49 24.98 -3.26
N ARG A 279 -13.36 23.91 -4.08
CA ARG A 279 -13.45 24.03 -5.54
C ARG A 279 -13.83 22.71 -6.17
N GLN A 280 -14.51 22.80 -7.30
CA GLN A 280 -14.76 21.68 -8.20
C GLN A 280 -14.45 22.10 -9.64
N GLN A 281 -13.81 21.21 -10.40
CA GLN A 281 -13.54 21.43 -11.83
C GLN A 281 -13.41 20.12 -12.57
N SER A 282 -13.76 20.11 -13.87
CA SER A 282 -13.56 18.92 -14.69
C SER A 282 -12.14 18.86 -15.25
N LEU A 283 -11.44 17.73 -15.09
CA LEU A 283 -10.17 17.46 -15.74
C LEU A 283 -10.33 17.06 -17.21
N VAL A 284 -11.54 16.70 -17.63
CA VAL A 284 -11.85 16.23 -18.99
C VAL A 284 -12.76 17.24 -19.71
N SER A 285 -12.31 17.75 -20.85
CA SER A 285 -13.12 18.59 -21.73
C SER A 285 -14.22 17.79 -22.44
N ALA A 286 -15.16 18.47 -23.11
CA ALA A 286 -16.14 17.80 -23.94
C ALA A 286 -15.51 16.94 -25.05
N ALA A 287 -14.40 17.39 -25.64
CA ALA A 287 -13.65 16.62 -26.62
C ALA A 287 -12.96 15.38 -26.03
N ASP A 288 -12.40 15.54 -24.83
CA ASP A 288 -11.78 14.40 -24.13
C ASP A 288 -12.84 13.32 -23.78
N ARG A 289 -14.04 13.73 -23.33
CA ARG A 289 -15.15 12.81 -23.06
C ARG A 289 -15.60 12.07 -24.32
N LYS A 290 -15.69 12.74 -25.48
CA LYS A 290 -15.95 12.07 -26.75
C LYS A 290 -14.89 11.03 -27.11
N GLY A 291 -13.61 11.28 -26.74
CA GLY A 291 -12.50 10.34 -26.89
C GLY A 291 -12.48 9.24 -25.83
N GLY A 292 -13.44 9.19 -24.92
CA GLY A 292 -13.52 8.22 -23.83
C GLY A 292 -12.40 8.35 -22.82
N TRP A 293 -11.80 9.55 -22.65
CA TRP A 293 -10.74 9.75 -21.69
C TRP A 293 -11.27 9.79 -20.27
N ARG A 294 -10.65 9.00 -19.39
CA ARG A 294 -10.94 8.92 -17.94
C ARG A 294 -9.67 8.79 -17.11
N PRO A 295 -9.69 9.22 -15.83
CA PRO A 295 -8.64 8.86 -14.87
C PRO A 295 -8.65 7.35 -14.62
N GLY A 296 -7.49 6.77 -14.35
CA GLY A 296 -7.38 5.36 -13.98
C GLY A 296 -6.09 5.05 -13.25
N GLY A 297 -6.10 3.97 -12.49
CA GLY A 297 -5.01 3.54 -11.63
C GLY A 297 -5.40 3.46 -10.16
N TYR A 298 -4.40 3.36 -9.28
CA TYR A 298 -4.57 3.26 -7.82
C TYR A 298 -4.26 4.58 -7.12
N GLN A 299 -3.06 5.13 -7.28
CA GLN A 299 -2.73 6.51 -6.97
C GLN A 299 -2.71 7.28 -8.28
N ASN A 300 -3.88 7.48 -8.85
CA ASN A 300 -4.09 7.90 -10.22
C ASN A 300 -3.81 9.38 -10.51
N PHE A 301 -3.48 10.17 -9.47
CA PHE A 301 -3.02 11.55 -9.60
C PHE A 301 -2.09 11.91 -8.43
N ALA A 302 -1.35 13.00 -8.58
CA ALA A 302 -0.52 13.59 -7.55
C ALA A 302 -0.63 15.10 -7.60
N VAL A 303 -0.58 15.75 -6.44
CA VAL A 303 -0.53 17.21 -6.27
C VAL A 303 0.82 17.62 -5.70
N ASP A 304 1.45 18.63 -6.26
CA ASP A 304 2.76 19.08 -5.77
C ASP A 304 2.65 19.82 -4.42
N SER A 305 3.77 19.92 -3.71
CA SER A 305 3.81 20.52 -2.37
C SER A 305 3.40 22.00 -2.33
N SER A 306 3.37 22.70 -3.48
CA SER A 306 2.86 24.08 -3.58
C SER A 306 1.34 24.16 -3.71
N ALA A 307 0.64 23.03 -3.84
CA ALA A 307 -0.79 22.93 -4.14
C ALA A 307 -1.20 23.66 -5.44
N ARG A 308 -0.25 23.93 -6.32
CA ARG A 308 -0.50 24.60 -7.60
C ARG A 308 -0.66 23.64 -8.76
N TRP A 309 0.04 22.52 -8.73
CA TRP A 309 0.11 21.59 -9.86
C TRP A 309 -0.47 20.23 -9.55
N LEU A 310 -1.21 19.70 -10.49
CA LEU A 310 -1.72 18.33 -10.45
C LEU A 310 -1.26 17.58 -11.70
N VAL A 311 -0.80 16.36 -11.51
CA VAL A 311 -0.54 15.40 -12.59
C VAL A 311 -1.52 14.24 -12.44
N ALA A 312 -2.31 13.96 -13.48
CA ALA A 312 -3.28 12.86 -13.50
C ALA A 312 -2.91 11.81 -14.55
N GLY A 313 -3.01 10.54 -14.15
CA GLY A 313 -2.93 9.40 -15.04
C GLY A 313 -4.26 9.20 -15.78
N MET A 314 -4.22 9.25 -17.11
CA MET A 314 -5.41 9.21 -17.97
C MET A 314 -5.31 8.08 -18.99
N HIS A 315 -6.43 7.40 -19.24
CA HIS A 315 -6.54 6.37 -20.26
C HIS A 315 -7.70 6.64 -21.23
N PRO A 316 -7.60 6.25 -22.50
CA PRO A 316 -8.68 6.35 -23.47
C PRO A 316 -9.64 5.15 -23.33
N LYS A 317 -10.78 5.21 -24.04
CA LYS A 317 -11.78 4.12 -24.11
C LYS A 317 -12.35 3.76 -22.73
N GLY A 318 -12.50 4.76 -21.85
CA GLY A 318 -13.07 4.58 -20.54
C GLY A 318 -14.48 4.00 -20.59
N ALA A 319 -14.68 2.92 -19.85
CA ALA A 319 -15.95 2.20 -19.73
C ALA A 319 -16.14 1.79 -18.26
N GLU A 320 -17.29 1.25 -17.91
CA GLU A 320 -17.51 0.65 -16.60
C GLU A 320 -16.41 -0.41 -16.32
N GLY A 321 -15.90 -0.41 -15.08
CA GLY A 321 -14.80 -1.29 -14.68
C GLY A 321 -13.39 -0.82 -15.08
N SER A 322 -13.23 0.26 -15.87
CA SER A 322 -11.91 0.74 -16.33
C SER A 322 -11.15 1.61 -15.32
N HIS A 323 -11.67 1.77 -14.11
CA HIS A 323 -11.07 2.64 -13.07
C HIS A 323 -9.64 2.24 -12.65
N LYS A 324 -9.24 0.98 -12.87
CA LYS A 324 -7.87 0.49 -12.59
C LYS A 324 -6.97 0.46 -13.82
N SER A 325 -7.48 0.90 -14.98
CA SER A 325 -6.69 0.92 -16.21
C SER A 325 -5.44 1.80 -16.04
N PRO A 326 -4.25 1.31 -16.42
CA PRO A 326 -3.03 2.09 -16.35
C PRO A 326 -3.07 3.26 -17.32
N ALA A 327 -2.39 4.34 -16.98
CA ALA A 327 -2.39 5.56 -17.76
C ALA A 327 -1.66 5.42 -19.09
N ALA A 328 -2.33 5.77 -20.18
CA ALA A 328 -1.74 5.98 -21.49
C ALA A 328 -1.05 7.36 -21.57
N GLN A 329 -1.55 8.33 -20.83
CA GLN A 329 -0.99 9.69 -20.76
C GLN A 329 -0.97 10.20 -19.32
N LEU A 330 0.00 11.07 -19.01
CA LEU A 330 0.02 11.93 -17.83
C LEU A 330 -0.41 13.33 -18.26
N TRP A 331 -1.47 13.84 -17.66
CA TRP A 331 -1.95 15.20 -17.93
C TRP A 331 -1.58 16.13 -16.78
N VAL A 332 -0.97 17.26 -17.12
CA VAL A 332 -0.55 18.29 -16.15
C VAL A 332 -1.53 19.42 -16.15
N PHE A 333 -2.01 19.78 -14.95
CA PHE A 333 -2.94 20.90 -14.74
C PHE A 333 -2.32 21.96 -13.82
N ASP A 334 -2.49 23.21 -14.19
CA ASP A 334 -2.31 24.35 -13.28
C ASP A 334 -3.62 24.52 -12.51
N LEU A 335 -3.60 24.23 -11.22
CA LEU A 335 -4.78 24.32 -10.36
C LEU A 335 -5.24 25.76 -10.14
N GLN A 336 -4.37 26.76 -10.32
CA GLN A 336 -4.74 28.17 -10.19
C GLN A 336 -5.60 28.62 -11.36
N SER A 337 -5.21 28.29 -12.59
CA SER A 337 -5.97 28.62 -13.80
C SER A 337 -7.04 27.60 -14.16
N GLY A 338 -6.97 26.38 -13.61
CA GLY A 338 -7.81 25.26 -13.96
C GLY A 338 -7.48 24.63 -15.32
N GLN A 339 -6.41 25.07 -15.99
CA GLN A 339 -6.08 24.65 -17.34
C GLN A 339 -5.15 23.44 -17.38
N ARG A 340 -5.40 22.54 -18.32
CA ARG A 340 -4.42 21.52 -18.68
C ARG A 340 -3.31 22.16 -19.53
N VAL A 341 -2.09 22.13 -19.02
CA VAL A 341 -0.94 22.82 -19.63
C VAL A 341 -0.02 21.89 -20.44
N ALA A 342 -0.01 20.58 -20.12
CA ALA A 342 0.83 19.61 -20.82
C ALA A 342 0.24 18.20 -20.80
N LYS A 343 0.72 17.36 -21.72
CA LYS A 343 0.48 15.91 -21.79
C LYS A 343 1.81 15.20 -22.03
N TYR A 344 2.04 14.12 -21.32
CA TYR A 344 3.20 13.26 -21.48
C TYR A 344 2.76 11.81 -21.70
N ALA A 345 3.64 10.96 -22.23
CA ALA A 345 3.39 9.53 -22.31
C ALA A 345 3.22 8.93 -20.90
N GLY A 346 2.16 8.17 -20.69
CA GLY A 346 1.80 7.61 -19.38
C GLY A 346 2.64 6.40 -18.98
N LYS A 347 3.26 5.70 -19.94
CA LYS A 347 4.11 4.51 -19.71
C LYS A 347 3.48 3.49 -18.78
N GLY A 348 2.18 3.22 -18.93
CA GLY A 348 1.49 2.24 -18.10
C GLY A 348 1.34 2.63 -16.63
N THR A 349 1.47 3.91 -16.29
CA THR A 349 1.40 4.38 -14.90
C THR A 349 0.08 3.97 -14.24
N ALA A 350 0.17 3.29 -13.10
CA ALA A 350 -0.95 2.95 -12.23
C ALA A 350 -0.93 3.77 -10.93
N SER A 351 0.22 4.27 -10.51
CA SER A 351 0.37 5.05 -9.29
C SER A 351 1.39 6.17 -9.46
N LEU A 352 1.09 7.33 -8.88
CA LEU A 352 1.88 8.56 -8.93
C LEU A 352 2.11 9.10 -7.52
N THR A 353 3.25 9.74 -7.29
CA THR A 353 3.47 10.61 -6.13
C THR A 353 4.51 11.67 -6.45
N PHE A 354 4.35 12.88 -5.93
CA PHE A 354 5.43 13.87 -5.89
C PHE A 354 6.36 13.61 -4.71
N SER A 355 7.64 13.96 -4.85
CA SER A 355 8.51 14.12 -3.69
C SER A 355 7.99 15.26 -2.81
N ARG A 356 8.18 15.15 -1.50
CA ARG A 356 7.69 16.16 -0.54
C ARG A 356 8.34 17.53 -0.75
N ASN A 357 9.59 17.55 -1.24
CA ASN A 357 10.28 18.79 -1.63
C ASN A 357 9.83 19.36 -2.99
N GLY A 358 8.93 18.66 -3.69
CA GLY A 358 8.37 19.11 -4.96
C GLY A 358 9.34 19.10 -6.14
N GLU A 359 10.44 18.35 -6.09
CA GLU A 359 11.45 18.32 -7.17
C GLU A 359 11.28 17.17 -8.14
N ARG A 360 10.55 16.13 -7.76
CA ARG A 360 10.41 14.88 -8.54
C ARG A 360 8.98 14.40 -8.56
N LEU A 361 8.62 13.74 -9.67
CA LEU A 361 7.44 12.90 -9.80
C LEU A 361 7.90 11.46 -9.96
N GLN A 362 7.41 10.55 -9.14
CA GLN A 362 7.62 9.11 -9.24
C GLN A 362 6.33 8.44 -9.71
N ALA A 363 6.46 7.44 -10.58
CA ALA A 363 5.33 6.69 -11.08
C ALA A 363 5.65 5.20 -11.22
N LEU A 364 4.72 4.36 -10.80
CA LEU A 364 4.76 2.91 -10.99
C LEU A 364 4.00 2.51 -12.24
N ASP A 365 4.63 1.74 -13.09
CA ASP A 365 3.97 1.01 -14.18
C ASP A 365 3.28 -0.23 -13.60
N GLY A 366 1.96 -0.25 -13.70
CA GLY A 366 1.12 -1.34 -13.16
C GLY A 366 1.22 -2.65 -13.96
N MET A 367 1.82 -2.64 -15.14
CA MET A 367 1.97 -3.81 -16.00
C MET A 367 3.33 -4.49 -15.85
N THR A 368 4.40 -3.68 -15.81
CA THR A 368 5.77 -4.19 -15.78
C THR A 368 6.38 -4.20 -14.39
N GLY A 369 5.81 -3.42 -13.45
CA GLY A 369 6.37 -3.18 -12.13
C GLY A 369 7.58 -2.22 -12.16
N ALA A 370 7.81 -1.53 -13.27
CA ALA A 370 8.85 -0.52 -13.37
C ALA A 370 8.46 0.75 -12.61
N MET A 371 9.46 1.45 -12.10
CA MET A 371 9.27 2.81 -11.57
C MET A 371 9.99 3.80 -12.46
N ASN A 372 9.26 4.80 -12.95
CA ASN A 372 9.80 5.92 -13.70
C ASN A 372 9.87 7.16 -12.80
N VAL A 373 10.95 7.92 -12.90
CA VAL A 373 11.15 9.15 -12.14
C VAL A 373 11.44 10.29 -13.10
N TRP A 374 10.76 11.40 -12.90
CA TRP A 374 10.97 12.64 -13.62
C TRP A 374 11.42 13.74 -12.66
N ARG A 375 12.31 14.60 -13.14
CA ARG A 375 12.53 15.91 -12.52
C ARG A 375 11.30 16.75 -12.79
N TRP A 376 10.80 17.40 -11.76
CA TRP A 376 9.67 18.30 -11.83
C TRP A 376 10.14 19.75 -11.80
N GLN A 377 9.64 20.56 -12.72
CA GLN A 377 9.88 21.99 -12.78
C GLN A 377 8.54 22.71 -12.71
N GLY A 378 8.05 22.97 -11.50
CA GLY A 378 6.78 23.65 -11.24
C GLY A 378 6.81 25.15 -11.55
N ARG A 379 8.00 25.76 -11.71
CA ARG A 379 8.11 27.17 -12.09
C ARG A 379 7.81 27.33 -13.58
N GLY A 380 6.75 28.09 -13.93
CA GLY A 380 6.33 28.35 -15.31
C GLY A 380 5.26 27.39 -15.82
N ARG A 381 5.59 26.42 -16.66
CA ARG A 381 4.63 25.61 -17.42
C ARG A 381 4.38 24.20 -16.87
N GLY A 382 4.86 23.85 -15.69
CA GLY A 382 4.70 22.50 -15.15
C GLY A 382 5.33 21.42 -16.05
N GLN A 383 6.66 21.32 -16.05
CA GLN A 383 7.40 20.46 -16.96
C GLN A 383 7.95 19.21 -16.27
N LEU A 384 7.78 18.06 -16.93
CA LEU A 384 8.39 16.77 -16.57
C LEU A 384 9.57 16.49 -17.51
N THR A 385 10.75 16.24 -16.94
CA THR A 385 11.95 15.78 -17.67
C THR A 385 12.38 14.43 -17.11
N PRO A 386 12.53 13.37 -17.92
CA PRO A 386 13.00 12.07 -17.45
C PRO A 386 14.29 12.20 -16.62
N LEU A 387 14.34 11.54 -15.46
CA LEU A 387 15.51 11.55 -14.58
C LEU A 387 16.16 10.17 -14.51
N THR A 388 15.39 9.17 -14.08
CA THR A 388 15.87 7.79 -13.97
C THR A 388 14.70 6.80 -14.04
N SER A 389 15.02 5.52 -14.12
CA SER A 389 14.03 4.45 -14.03
C SER A 389 14.59 3.22 -13.34
N VAL A 390 13.72 2.49 -12.66
CA VAL A 390 13.98 1.17 -12.08
C VAL A 390 13.17 0.17 -12.89
N ALA A 391 13.84 -0.78 -13.54
CA ALA A 391 13.16 -1.72 -14.44
C ALA A 391 12.15 -2.62 -13.70
N LYS A 392 12.41 -2.93 -12.42
CA LYS A 392 11.54 -3.76 -11.58
C LYS A 392 11.56 -3.23 -10.14
N ALA A 393 10.65 -2.35 -9.81
CA ALA A 393 10.49 -1.84 -8.45
C ALA A 393 9.59 -2.73 -7.58
N GLY A 394 8.73 -3.54 -8.20
CA GLY A 394 7.88 -4.52 -7.55
C GLY A 394 7.21 -5.45 -8.55
N ASP A 395 6.54 -6.48 -8.08
CA ASP A 395 5.80 -7.42 -8.94
C ASP A 395 4.39 -6.91 -9.26
N ALA A 396 3.71 -6.34 -8.26
CA ALA A 396 2.43 -5.67 -8.42
C ALA A 396 2.31 -4.53 -7.39
N ALA A 397 3.32 -3.67 -7.36
CA ALA A 397 3.36 -2.54 -6.46
C ALA A 397 2.30 -1.50 -6.84
N LEU A 398 1.55 -1.03 -5.85
CA LEU A 398 0.40 -0.13 -6.05
C LEU A 398 0.46 1.15 -5.23
N HIS A 399 1.34 1.22 -4.22
CA HIS A 399 1.42 2.35 -3.30
C HIS A 399 2.85 2.87 -3.22
N LEU A 400 2.97 4.18 -3.34
CA LEU A 400 4.22 4.95 -3.24
C LEU A 400 4.11 5.99 -2.13
N GLU A 401 5.20 6.15 -1.35
CA GLU A 401 5.43 7.34 -0.53
C GLU A 401 6.85 7.84 -0.71
N SER A 402 7.01 9.17 -0.80
CA SER A 402 8.34 9.81 -0.87
C SER A 402 8.82 10.19 0.52
N HIS A 403 10.16 10.08 0.72
CA HIS A 403 10.81 10.45 1.98
C HIS A 403 10.95 11.98 2.13
N ASP A 404 11.39 12.64 1.06
CA ASP A 404 11.68 14.09 0.99
C ASP A 404 10.66 14.90 0.19
#